data_9fc5e3e48044787acc8590dface39b23
#
_entry.id   9fc5e3e48044787acc8590dface39b23
#
_cell.length_a   1.000
_cell.length_b   1.000
_cell.length_c   1.000
_cell.angle_alpha   90.00
_cell.angle_beta   90.00
_cell.angle_gamma   90.00
#
_symmetry.space_group_name_H-M   'P 1'
#
loop_
_entity.id
_entity.type
_entity.pdbx_description
1 polymer ?
#
loop_
_entity_poly.entity_id
_entity_poly.type
_entity_poly.pdbx_seq_one_letter_code
_entity_poly.pdbx_strand_id
1 'polypeptide(L)'
;FQAEDGIRDSVASRGLGDVYKRQGNRRKGDYEMLENWGSLNDVIVQQTPTYLRGDRRYSSSWIREALDKDDFELAAELLGRRYTFSGKVVSGNSLGRTIGVPTANLWLPKSNLPIKGVYAVKVHYEKEILLGIANMGIRPTIGGENPVLEVHIFDFDKNLYGKRIEVEFCNKIREEKKFSNLEELKSQIHKDIELSKNLLIS
;
A
#
# COMPACT_ATOMS: atom_id res chain seq x y z
N PHE A 1 -30.44 -17.05 11.82
CA PHE A 1 -30.49 -15.83 12.63
C PHE A 1 -29.16 -15.10 12.65
N GLN A 2 -28.02 -15.76 12.80
CA GLN A 2 -26.70 -15.13 12.69
C GLN A 2 -26.38 -14.61 11.28
N ALA A 3 -27.06 -15.10 10.25
CA ALA A 3 -26.92 -14.60 8.89
C ALA A 3 -27.59 -13.22 8.72
N GLU A 4 -28.66 -12.91 9.44
CA GLU A 4 -29.30 -11.59 9.43
C GLU A 4 -28.42 -10.53 10.08
N ASP A 5 -27.75 -10.86 11.20
CA ASP A 5 -26.84 -9.94 11.85
C ASP A 5 -25.59 -9.66 11.00
N GLY A 6 -25.06 -10.69 10.30
CA GLY A 6 -23.96 -10.52 9.36
C GLY A 6 -24.35 -9.70 8.12
N ILE A 7 -25.59 -9.82 7.66
CA ILE A 7 -26.13 -9.02 6.56
C ILE A 7 -26.33 -7.57 7.00
N ARG A 8 -26.88 -7.33 8.18
CA ARG A 8 -27.05 -5.97 8.73
C ARG A 8 -25.72 -5.24 8.87
N ASP A 9 -24.70 -5.88 9.44
CA ASP A 9 -23.40 -5.27 9.64
C ASP A 9 -22.66 -4.99 8.33
N SER A 10 -22.82 -5.84 7.32
CA SER A 10 -22.14 -5.67 6.04
C SER A 10 -22.84 -4.70 5.09
N VAL A 11 -24.18 -4.58 5.17
CA VAL A 11 -24.99 -3.79 4.23
C VAL A 11 -25.45 -2.47 4.81
N ALA A 12 -25.90 -2.44 6.08
CA ALA A 12 -26.49 -1.26 6.68
C ALA A 12 -25.47 -0.25 7.21
N SER A 13 -24.28 -0.71 7.67
CA SER A 13 -23.28 0.17 8.31
C SER A 13 -22.14 0.63 7.39
N ARG A 14 -21.91 -0.02 6.24
CA ARG A 14 -20.73 0.24 5.39
C ARG A 14 -21.02 0.43 3.90
N GLY A 15 -22.28 0.41 3.46
CA GLY A 15 -22.64 0.56 2.05
C GLY A 15 -21.72 -0.23 1.11
N LEU A 16 -22.21 -1.30 0.50
CA LEU A 16 -21.57 -2.08 -0.56
C LEU A 16 -20.50 -3.08 -0.13
N GLY A 17 -20.92 -4.23 0.32
CA GLY A 17 -20.13 -5.45 0.25
C GLY A 17 -20.07 -5.99 -1.19
N ASP A 18 -18.92 -6.54 -1.60
CA ASP A 18 -18.75 -7.24 -2.87
C ASP A 18 -19.59 -8.54 -2.85
N VAL A 19 -20.80 -8.49 -3.40
CA VAL A 19 -21.83 -9.52 -3.29
C VAL A 19 -21.54 -10.79 -4.12
N TYR A 20 -20.48 -10.79 -4.90
CA TYR A 20 -20.05 -11.99 -5.65
C TYR A 20 -19.43 -13.09 -4.79
N LYS A 21 -19.13 -12.78 -3.54
CA LYS A 21 -18.62 -13.78 -2.60
C LYS A 21 -19.75 -14.21 -1.70
N ARG A 22 -20.03 -15.51 -1.67
CA ARG A 22 -20.89 -16.08 -0.66
C ARG A 22 -20.40 -15.65 0.72
N GLN A 23 -21.20 -14.88 1.43
CA GLN A 23 -20.90 -14.31 2.74
C GLN A 23 -21.73 -14.98 3.86
N GLY A 24 -21.45 -14.62 5.08
CA GLY A 24 -22.19 -15.09 6.25
C GLY A 24 -21.83 -16.52 6.68
N ASN A 25 -22.70 -17.12 7.48
CA ASN A 25 -22.48 -18.44 8.09
C ASN A 25 -22.24 -19.52 7.01
N ARG A 26 -21.04 -20.09 6.99
CA ARG A 26 -20.59 -21.13 6.05
C ARG A 26 -20.72 -20.76 4.57
N ARG A 27 -20.64 -19.46 4.22
CA ARG A 27 -20.75 -18.95 2.85
C ARG A 27 -22.08 -19.26 2.16
N LYS A 28 -23.16 -19.31 2.90
CA LYS A 28 -24.51 -19.58 2.37
C LYS A 28 -25.21 -18.36 1.80
N GLY A 29 -24.78 -17.14 2.18
CA GLY A 29 -25.37 -15.90 1.68
C GLY A 29 -24.91 -15.61 0.26
N ASP A 30 -25.84 -15.41 -0.66
CA ASP A 30 -25.62 -14.97 -2.04
C ASP A 30 -26.49 -13.75 -2.38
N TYR A 31 -26.39 -13.28 -3.61
CA TYR A 31 -27.13 -12.11 -4.07
C TYR A 31 -28.65 -12.30 -3.99
N GLU A 32 -29.15 -13.46 -4.43
CA GLU A 32 -30.58 -13.77 -4.45
C GLU A 32 -31.17 -13.75 -3.04
N MET A 33 -30.46 -14.28 -2.05
CA MET A 33 -30.85 -14.22 -0.64
C MET A 33 -30.92 -12.77 -0.14
N LEU A 34 -29.94 -11.93 -0.52
CA LEU A 34 -29.94 -10.52 -0.16
C LEU A 34 -31.08 -9.74 -0.81
N GLU A 35 -31.36 -9.99 -2.09
CA GLU A 35 -32.43 -9.36 -2.84
C GLU A 35 -33.80 -9.71 -2.26
N ASN A 36 -34.03 -10.99 -1.94
CA ASN A 36 -35.23 -11.46 -1.27
C ASN A 36 -35.41 -10.83 0.11
N TRP A 37 -34.33 -10.77 0.89
CA TRP A 37 -34.37 -10.12 2.22
C TRP A 37 -34.63 -8.61 2.10
N GLY A 38 -33.98 -7.95 1.15
CA GLY A 38 -34.17 -6.52 0.89
C GLY A 38 -35.62 -6.19 0.53
N SER A 39 -36.23 -6.99 -0.32
CA SER A 39 -37.64 -6.84 -0.72
C SER A 39 -38.62 -6.99 0.46
N LEU A 40 -38.29 -7.82 1.45
CA LEU A 40 -39.09 -8.01 2.65
C LEU A 40 -38.89 -6.92 3.73
N ASN A 41 -37.80 -6.14 3.63
CA ASN A 41 -37.40 -5.16 4.66
C ASN A 41 -37.28 -3.73 4.12
N ASP A 42 -37.86 -3.42 2.96
CA ASP A 42 -37.81 -2.10 2.30
C ASP A 42 -36.36 -1.61 2.06
N VAL A 43 -35.42 -2.54 1.78
CA VAL A 43 -34.03 -2.25 1.45
C VAL A 43 -33.75 -2.47 -0.03
N ILE A 44 -33.25 -1.46 -0.71
CA ILE A 44 -32.85 -1.59 -2.12
C ILE A 44 -31.52 -2.31 -2.21
N VAL A 45 -31.52 -3.50 -2.83
CA VAL A 45 -30.32 -4.28 -3.12
C VAL A 45 -29.95 -4.09 -4.59
N GLN A 46 -28.78 -3.56 -4.86
CA GLN A 46 -28.29 -3.35 -6.22
C GLN A 46 -27.00 -4.12 -6.45
N GLN A 47 -26.93 -4.82 -7.56
CA GLN A 47 -25.70 -5.46 -8.01
C GLN A 47 -24.85 -4.44 -8.78
N THR A 48 -23.61 -4.24 -8.32
CA THR A 48 -22.65 -3.41 -9.07
C THR A 48 -22.15 -4.16 -10.31
N PRO A 49 -22.00 -3.47 -11.46
CA PRO A 49 -21.46 -4.10 -12.65
C PRO A 49 -20.04 -4.62 -12.43
N THR A 50 -19.73 -5.77 -13.03
CA THR A 50 -18.38 -6.31 -13.03
C THR A 50 -17.54 -5.57 -14.05
N TYR A 51 -16.46 -4.94 -13.59
CA TYR A 51 -15.48 -4.33 -14.47
C TYR A 51 -14.50 -5.38 -14.99
N LEU A 52 -14.28 -5.37 -16.31
CA LEU A 52 -13.38 -6.29 -17.02
C LEU A 52 -12.33 -5.50 -17.80
N ARG A 53 -11.13 -6.07 -17.91
CA ARG A 53 -10.11 -5.67 -18.89
C ARG A 53 -9.82 -6.89 -19.75
N GLY A 54 -10.30 -6.87 -21.01
CA GLY A 54 -10.41 -8.07 -21.80
C GLY A 54 -11.33 -9.09 -21.11
N ASP A 55 -10.86 -10.31 -20.98
CA ASP A 55 -11.60 -11.40 -20.32
C ASP A 55 -11.32 -11.51 -18.81
N ARG A 56 -10.50 -10.64 -18.26
CA ARG A 56 -10.11 -10.71 -16.85
C ARG A 56 -10.82 -9.65 -16.00
N ARG A 57 -11.46 -10.12 -14.93
CA ARG A 57 -12.15 -9.26 -13.96
C ARG A 57 -11.15 -8.46 -13.10
N TYR A 58 -11.45 -7.18 -12.87
CA TYR A 58 -10.78 -6.36 -11.84
C TYR A 58 -10.98 -7.00 -10.46
N SER A 59 -9.90 -7.22 -9.73
CA SER A 59 -9.94 -7.85 -8.42
C SER A 59 -8.75 -7.48 -7.56
N SER A 60 -8.92 -7.51 -6.22
CA SER A 60 -7.80 -7.29 -5.29
C SER A 60 -6.67 -8.33 -5.45
N SER A 61 -6.97 -9.52 -5.93
CA SER A 61 -5.95 -10.53 -6.24
C SER A 61 -5.09 -10.11 -7.43
N TRP A 62 -5.71 -9.57 -8.48
CA TRP A 62 -4.98 -9.08 -9.64
C TRP A 62 -4.15 -7.84 -9.33
N ILE A 63 -4.67 -6.93 -8.49
CA ILE A 63 -3.90 -5.78 -8.00
C ILE A 63 -2.66 -6.25 -7.22
N ARG A 64 -2.80 -7.24 -6.31
CA ARG A 64 -1.64 -7.78 -5.57
C ARG A 64 -0.63 -8.44 -6.50
N GLU A 65 -1.10 -9.17 -7.52
CA GLU A 65 -0.22 -9.77 -8.53
C GLU A 65 0.56 -8.73 -9.34
N ALA A 66 -0.08 -7.60 -9.70
CA ALA A 66 0.59 -6.50 -10.37
C ALA A 66 1.66 -5.86 -9.46
N LEU A 67 1.31 -5.61 -8.19
CA LEU A 67 2.24 -5.05 -7.21
C LEU A 67 3.42 -5.99 -6.89
N ASP A 68 3.18 -7.30 -6.82
CA ASP A 68 4.23 -8.32 -6.60
C ASP A 68 5.23 -8.39 -7.77
N LYS A 69 4.78 -7.99 -8.95
CA LYS A 69 5.61 -7.84 -10.15
C LYS A 69 6.17 -6.43 -10.36
N ASP A 70 5.97 -5.55 -9.38
CA ASP A 70 6.35 -4.13 -9.45
C ASP A 70 5.73 -3.35 -10.64
N ASP A 71 4.60 -3.86 -11.19
CA ASP A 71 3.84 -3.21 -12.26
C ASP A 71 2.87 -2.18 -11.68
N PHE A 72 3.43 -1.01 -11.31
CA PHE A 72 2.66 0.08 -10.70
C PHE A 72 1.68 0.74 -11.66
N GLU A 73 1.93 0.69 -12.97
CA GLU A 73 1.00 1.23 -13.98
C GLU A 73 -0.25 0.37 -14.08
N LEU A 74 -0.09 -0.95 -14.19
CA LEU A 74 -1.23 -1.87 -14.14
C LEU A 74 -1.96 -1.79 -12.80
N ALA A 75 -1.22 -1.73 -11.69
CA ALA A 75 -1.83 -1.58 -10.38
C ALA A 75 -2.65 -0.29 -10.28
N ALA A 76 -2.15 0.83 -10.82
CA ALA A 76 -2.86 2.11 -10.83
C ALA A 76 -4.11 2.06 -11.69
N GLU A 77 -4.05 1.44 -12.87
CA GLU A 77 -5.22 1.22 -13.74
C GLU A 77 -6.30 0.40 -13.00
N LEU A 78 -5.91 -0.71 -12.39
CA LEU A 78 -6.83 -1.59 -11.66
C LEU A 78 -7.42 -0.94 -10.40
N LEU A 79 -6.68 -0.05 -9.74
CA LEU A 79 -7.11 0.70 -8.56
C LEU A 79 -7.93 1.95 -8.88
N GLY A 80 -7.81 2.48 -10.11
CA GLY A 80 -8.31 3.80 -10.48
C GLY A 80 -7.53 4.97 -9.85
N ARG A 81 -6.36 4.71 -9.25
CA ARG A 81 -5.46 5.70 -8.63
C ARG A 81 -4.06 5.13 -8.48
N ARG A 82 -3.07 6.00 -8.32
CA ARG A 82 -1.69 5.56 -8.01
C ARG A 82 -1.65 4.75 -6.72
N TYR A 83 -0.72 3.80 -6.65
CA TYR A 83 -0.50 3.01 -5.43
C TYR A 83 0.27 3.85 -4.41
N THR A 84 -0.38 4.15 -3.30
CA THR A 84 0.17 5.00 -2.24
C THR A 84 0.11 4.33 -0.89
N PHE A 85 1.02 4.73 -0.01
CA PHE A 85 1.04 4.35 1.39
C PHE A 85 1.03 5.59 2.28
N SER A 86 0.01 5.74 3.12
CA SER A 86 -0.10 6.90 4.02
C SER A 86 0.12 6.48 5.46
N GLY A 87 1.05 7.14 6.13
CA GLY A 87 1.42 6.82 7.50
C GLY A 87 1.90 8.00 8.32
N LYS A 88 1.92 7.83 9.65
CA LYS A 88 2.54 8.78 10.58
C LYS A 88 4.04 8.50 10.66
N VAL A 89 4.84 9.55 10.57
CA VAL A 89 6.29 9.46 10.74
C VAL A 89 6.63 9.22 12.19
N VAL A 90 7.35 8.14 12.45
CA VAL A 90 7.77 7.71 13.78
C VAL A 90 9.29 7.69 13.91
N SER A 91 9.80 7.61 15.13
CA SER A 91 11.24 7.45 15.38
C SER A 91 11.72 6.10 14.86
N GLY A 92 12.85 6.09 14.18
CA GLY A 92 13.56 4.90 13.69
C GLY A 92 14.98 4.81 14.25
N ASN A 93 15.79 3.89 13.69
CA ASN A 93 17.16 3.64 14.17
C ASN A 93 18.16 4.76 13.81
N SER A 94 17.74 5.78 13.06
CA SER A 94 18.54 6.95 12.66
C SER A 94 19.87 6.63 11.94
N LEU A 95 20.07 5.41 11.46
CA LEU A 95 21.30 5.00 10.75
C LEU A 95 21.54 5.85 9.50
N GLY A 96 20.48 6.16 8.75
CA GLY A 96 20.57 7.02 7.56
C GLY A 96 21.16 8.41 7.87
N ARG A 97 20.87 8.97 9.05
CA ARG A 97 21.43 10.28 9.46
C ARG A 97 22.95 10.23 9.61
N THR A 98 23.51 9.13 10.11
CA THR A 98 24.97 8.99 10.31
C THR A 98 25.75 8.93 9.00
N ILE A 99 25.08 8.54 7.90
CA ILE A 99 25.68 8.46 6.56
C ILE A 99 25.27 9.64 5.64
N GLY A 100 24.59 10.66 6.21
CA GLY A 100 24.15 11.83 5.43
C GLY A 100 22.88 11.63 4.61
N VAL A 101 22.15 10.55 4.84
CA VAL A 101 20.89 10.22 4.14
C VAL A 101 19.77 10.03 5.17
N PRO A 102 19.27 11.12 5.80
CA PRO A 102 18.23 11.02 6.82
C PRO A 102 16.95 10.41 6.24
N THR A 103 16.32 9.48 6.97
CA THR A 103 15.10 8.79 6.56
C THR A 103 13.95 9.07 7.52
N ALA A 104 12.75 9.24 6.96
CA ALA A 104 11.50 9.21 7.68
C ALA A 104 11.01 7.76 7.76
N ASN A 105 10.72 7.26 8.96
CA ASN A 105 10.16 5.94 9.16
C ASN A 105 8.65 6.05 9.31
N LEU A 106 7.88 5.34 8.47
CA LEU A 106 6.44 5.31 8.57
C LEU A 106 5.98 4.13 9.42
N TRP A 107 5.05 4.41 10.33
CA TRP A 107 4.35 3.34 11.01
C TRP A 107 3.44 2.59 10.04
N LEU A 108 3.60 1.26 9.97
CA LEU A 108 2.83 0.37 9.12
C LEU A 108 2.00 -0.60 9.99
N PRO A 109 0.75 -0.91 9.60
CA PRO A 109 0.02 -1.98 10.24
C PRO A 109 0.72 -3.32 9.96
N LYS A 110 0.60 -4.27 10.90
CA LYS A 110 1.06 -5.64 10.69
C LYS A 110 0.24 -6.29 9.58
N SER A 111 0.70 -6.25 8.36
CA SER A 111 0.06 -6.85 7.20
C SER A 111 1.12 -7.32 6.20
N ASN A 112 0.81 -8.36 5.44
CA ASN A 112 1.65 -8.74 4.31
C ASN A 112 1.51 -7.67 3.23
N LEU A 113 2.56 -6.88 3.06
CA LEU A 113 2.62 -5.90 1.99
C LEU A 113 3.06 -6.59 0.69
N PRO A 114 2.43 -6.27 -0.44
CA PRO A 114 2.72 -6.94 -1.71
C PRO A 114 3.99 -6.42 -2.39
N ILE A 115 4.72 -5.49 -1.79
CA ILE A 115 5.94 -4.91 -2.35
C ILE A 115 7.09 -5.01 -1.36
N LYS A 116 8.31 -5.25 -1.86
CA LYS A 116 9.55 -5.29 -1.09
C LYS A 116 10.70 -4.76 -1.95
N GLY A 117 11.65 -4.07 -1.31
CA GLY A 117 12.83 -3.53 -1.98
C GLY A 117 12.93 -2.01 -1.91
N VAL A 118 13.73 -1.45 -2.79
CA VAL A 118 14.03 -0.03 -2.89
C VAL A 118 13.31 0.56 -4.10
N TYR A 119 12.63 1.69 -3.90
CA TYR A 119 11.73 2.31 -4.88
C TYR A 119 11.99 3.80 -5.02
N ALA A 120 11.89 4.31 -6.25
CA ALA A 120 11.70 5.72 -6.52
C ALA A 120 10.25 6.11 -6.17
N VAL A 121 10.09 7.18 -5.39
CA VAL A 121 8.79 7.58 -4.83
C VAL A 121 8.54 9.07 -4.94
N LYS A 122 7.27 9.45 -5.00
CA LYS A 122 6.79 10.81 -4.73
C LYS A 122 6.20 10.85 -3.33
N VAL A 123 6.53 11.89 -2.58
CA VAL A 123 6.04 12.07 -1.20
C VAL A 123 5.11 13.27 -1.17
N HIS A 124 3.86 13.02 -0.85
CA HIS A 124 2.84 14.05 -0.69
C HIS A 124 2.84 14.50 0.77
N TYR A 125 3.24 15.74 1.01
CA TYR A 125 3.26 16.35 2.32
C TYR A 125 2.65 17.76 2.25
N GLU A 126 1.58 17.99 3.01
CA GLU A 126 0.78 19.21 2.97
C GLU A 126 0.26 19.48 1.53
N LYS A 127 0.79 20.49 0.85
CA LYS A 127 0.43 20.84 -0.54
C LYS A 127 1.59 20.61 -1.52
N GLU A 128 2.68 20.02 -1.05
CA GLU A 128 3.90 19.80 -1.82
C GLU A 128 4.00 18.34 -2.26
N ILE A 129 4.55 18.13 -3.45
CA ILE A 129 4.96 16.82 -3.96
C ILE A 129 6.48 16.84 -4.02
N LEU A 130 7.11 16.04 -3.16
CA LEU A 130 8.55 15.95 -3.02
C LEU A 130 9.04 14.63 -3.64
N LEU A 131 10.25 14.63 -4.18
CA LEU A 131 10.86 13.43 -4.74
C LEU A 131 11.67 12.72 -3.67
N GLY A 132 11.74 11.40 -3.75
CA GLY A 132 12.47 10.61 -2.78
C GLY A 132 12.76 9.19 -3.21
N ILE A 133 13.40 8.48 -2.32
CA ILE A 133 13.65 7.04 -2.42
C ILE A 133 13.14 6.36 -1.15
N ALA A 134 12.54 5.21 -1.28
CA ALA A 134 11.97 4.46 -0.17
C ALA A 134 12.50 3.03 -0.13
N ASN A 135 12.77 2.52 1.07
CA ASN A 135 13.00 1.11 1.32
C ASN A 135 11.79 0.50 2.04
N MET A 136 11.16 -0.46 1.38
CA MET A 136 10.10 -1.28 1.95
C MET A 136 10.70 -2.64 2.32
N GLY A 137 10.87 -2.87 3.58
CA GLY A 137 11.51 -4.07 4.10
C GLY A 137 10.77 -4.68 5.30
N ILE A 138 11.40 -5.72 5.84
CA ILE A 138 10.92 -6.41 7.03
C ILE A 138 12.01 -6.31 8.10
N ARG A 139 11.64 -5.82 9.28
CA ARG A 139 12.54 -5.81 10.43
C ARG A 139 12.16 -6.93 11.39
N PRO A 140 13.09 -7.88 11.66
CA PRO A 140 12.91 -8.86 12.72
C PRO A 140 12.79 -8.15 14.08
N THR A 141 11.81 -8.54 14.87
CA THR A 141 11.60 -8.05 16.24
C THR A 141 11.30 -9.22 17.17
N ILE A 142 11.39 -9.00 18.48
CA ILE A 142 11.09 -10.04 19.51
C ILE A 142 9.64 -10.56 19.37
N GLY A 143 8.73 -9.79 18.73
CA GLY A 143 7.33 -10.16 18.51
C GLY A 143 7.00 -10.60 17.07
N GLY A 144 7.99 -10.96 16.24
CA GLY A 144 7.83 -11.38 14.86
C GLY A 144 8.44 -10.39 13.85
N GLU A 145 8.03 -10.53 12.61
CA GLU A 145 8.46 -9.65 11.51
C GLU A 145 7.51 -8.47 11.38
N ASN A 146 8.06 -7.25 11.44
CA ASN A 146 7.28 -6.04 11.22
C ASN A 146 7.72 -5.36 9.90
N PRO A 147 6.78 -5.02 9.03
CA PRO A 147 7.08 -4.24 7.84
C PRO A 147 7.55 -2.85 8.24
N VAL A 148 8.54 -2.34 7.53
CA VAL A 148 9.13 -1.00 7.73
C VAL A 148 9.20 -0.30 6.40
N LEU A 149 8.72 0.94 6.35
CA LEU A 149 8.89 1.85 5.24
C LEU A 149 9.79 3.01 5.68
N GLU A 150 10.99 3.05 5.15
CA GLU A 150 11.95 4.12 5.36
C GLU A 150 12.05 4.97 4.11
N VAL A 151 11.83 6.28 4.22
CA VAL A 151 11.77 7.20 3.08
C VAL A 151 12.81 8.29 3.27
N HIS A 152 13.73 8.42 2.32
CA HIS A 152 14.60 9.59 2.20
C HIS A 152 14.02 10.54 1.16
N ILE A 153 13.68 11.75 1.58
CA ILE A 153 13.15 12.81 0.72
C ILE A 153 14.32 13.68 0.26
N PHE A 154 14.44 13.89 -1.05
CA PHE A 154 15.54 14.67 -1.63
C PHE A 154 15.39 16.15 -1.28
N ASP A 155 16.51 16.79 -0.99
CA ASP A 155 16.60 18.23 -0.78
C ASP A 155 15.61 18.78 0.29
N PHE A 156 15.35 17.96 1.33
CA PHE A 156 14.37 18.25 2.38
C PHE A 156 14.99 18.11 3.78
N ASP A 157 14.88 19.16 4.59
CA ASP A 157 15.49 19.26 5.92
C ASP A 157 14.49 19.52 7.06
N LYS A 158 13.18 19.63 6.74
CA LYS A 158 12.14 19.89 7.76
C LYS A 158 11.91 18.67 8.65
N ASN A 159 11.50 18.93 9.90
CA ASN A 159 11.13 17.88 10.85
C ASN A 159 9.74 17.31 10.53
N LEU A 160 9.69 16.01 10.23
CA LEU A 160 8.46 15.28 9.92
C LEU A 160 7.94 14.40 11.08
N TYR A 161 8.63 14.31 12.22
CA TYR A 161 8.17 13.47 13.33
C TYR A 161 6.75 13.82 13.78
N GLY A 162 5.91 12.80 13.88
CA GLY A 162 4.51 12.95 14.25
C GLY A 162 3.60 13.45 13.13
N LYS A 163 4.14 13.90 12.01
CA LYS A 163 3.39 14.32 10.83
C LYS A 163 2.92 13.10 10.04
N ARG A 164 1.88 13.29 9.24
CA ARG A 164 1.38 12.29 8.29
C ARG A 164 1.88 12.64 6.90
N ILE A 165 2.44 11.67 6.22
CA ILE A 165 2.84 11.79 4.80
C ILE A 165 2.21 10.65 4.01
N GLU A 166 2.10 10.86 2.70
CA GLU A 166 1.67 9.83 1.76
C GLU A 166 2.80 9.58 0.75
N VAL A 167 3.13 8.32 0.55
CA VAL A 167 4.22 7.87 -0.31
C VAL A 167 3.64 7.16 -1.51
N GLU A 168 3.81 7.72 -2.70
CA GLU A 168 3.43 7.17 -3.99
C GLU A 168 4.60 6.39 -4.58
N PHE A 169 4.40 5.10 -4.85
CA PHE A 169 5.41 4.25 -5.45
C PHE A 169 5.39 4.38 -6.96
N CYS A 170 6.54 4.74 -7.56
CA CYS A 170 6.66 4.98 -8.99
C CYS A 170 7.41 3.85 -9.71
N ASN A 171 8.65 3.58 -9.33
CA ASN A 171 9.50 2.60 -10.00
C ASN A 171 10.31 1.79 -8.98
N LYS A 172 10.49 0.51 -9.24
CA LYS A 172 11.46 -0.28 -8.48
C LYS A 172 12.88 0.06 -8.89
N ILE A 173 13.75 0.26 -7.91
CA ILE A 173 15.19 0.48 -8.11
C ILE A 173 15.93 -0.84 -8.01
N ARG A 174 15.66 -1.63 -6.94
CA ARG A 174 16.26 -2.93 -6.71
C ARG A 174 15.59 -3.69 -5.56
N GLU A 175 15.95 -4.95 -5.42
CA GLU A 175 15.65 -5.75 -4.23
C GLU A 175 16.47 -5.29 -3.02
N GLU A 176 16.01 -5.71 -1.82
CA GLU A 176 16.84 -5.55 -0.61
C GLU A 176 18.15 -6.33 -0.75
N LYS A 177 19.23 -5.71 -0.28
CA LYS A 177 20.56 -6.30 -0.28
C LYS A 177 21.23 -6.11 1.09
N LYS A 178 21.93 -7.14 1.57
CA LYS A 178 22.82 -7.02 2.72
C LYS A 178 24.18 -6.48 2.27
N PHE A 179 24.78 -5.65 3.09
CA PHE A 179 26.08 -5.04 2.82
C PHE A 179 27.10 -5.52 3.87
N SER A 180 28.34 -5.69 3.45
CA SER A 180 29.41 -6.18 4.28
C SER A 180 29.94 -5.11 5.24
N ASN A 181 29.81 -3.83 4.84
CA ASN A 181 30.28 -2.68 5.62
C ASN A 181 29.48 -1.41 5.25
N LEU A 182 29.71 -0.35 6.05
CA LEU A 182 29.00 0.91 5.91
C LEU A 182 29.34 1.67 4.62
N GLU A 183 30.56 1.56 4.15
CA GLU A 183 31.00 2.24 2.92
C GLU A 183 30.34 1.66 1.67
N GLU A 184 30.20 0.34 1.61
CA GLU A 184 29.46 -0.34 0.54
C GLU A 184 27.98 0.08 0.55
N LEU A 185 27.35 0.12 1.72
CA LEU A 185 25.98 0.60 1.89
C LEU A 185 25.83 2.05 1.40
N LYS A 186 26.71 2.95 1.83
CA LYS A 186 26.70 4.35 1.45
C LYS A 186 26.86 4.55 -0.05
N SER A 187 27.83 3.83 -0.65
CA SER A 187 28.06 3.86 -2.11
C SER A 187 26.82 3.41 -2.89
N GLN A 188 26.18 2.33 -2.44
CA GLN A 188 24.96 1.85 -3.08
C GLN A 188 23.80 2.83 -2.94
N ILE A 189 23.59 3.41 -1.77
CA ILE A 189 22.52 4.40 -1.56
C ILE A 189 22.68 5.60 -2.48
N HIS A 190 23.89 6.09 -2.70
CA HIS A 190 24.11 7.20 -3.64
C HIS A 190 23.75 6.84 -5.08
N LYS A 191 24.09 5.62 -5.54
CA LYS A 191 23.69 5.12 -6.86
C LYS A 191 22.17 5.01 -6.98
N ASP A 192 21.52 4.53 -5.94
CA ASP A 192 20.07 4.38 -5.88
C ASP A 192 19.36 5.75 -5.94
N ILE A 193 19.90 6.76 -5.25
CA ILE A 193 19.39 8.14 -5.27
C ILE A 193 19.51 8.74 -6.67
N GLU A 194 20.66 8.62 -7.32
CA GLU A 194 20.88 9.13 -8.69
C GLU A 194 19.92 8.47 -9.69
N LEU A 195 19.78 7.15 -9.61
CA LEU A 195 18.84 6.43 -10.46
C LEU A 195 17.39 6.88 -10.21
N SER A 196 17.01 7.04 -8.94
CA SER A 196 15.67 7.51 -8.56
C SER A 196 15.38 8.90 -9.10
N LYS A 197 16.33 9.84 -8.98
CA LYS A 197 16.19 11.20 -9.54
C LYS A 197 15.94 11.17 -11.04
N ASN A 198 16.72 10.37 -11.78
CA ASN A 198 16.57 10.24 -13.23
C ASN A 198 15.18 9.69 -13.63
N LEU A 199 14.68 8.67 -12.91
CA LEU A 199 13.37 8.06 -13.18
C LEU A 199 12.18 8.95 -12.83
N LEU A 200 12.33 9.85 -11.85
CA LEU A 200 11.23 10.70 -11.38
C LEU A 200 11.12 12.04 -12.14
N ILE A 201 12.17 12.45 -12.85
CA ILE A 201 12.22 13.71 -13.61
C ILE A 201 11.90 13.48 -15.10
N SER A 202 12.05 12.21 -15.56
CA SER A 202 11.68 11.79 -16.90
C SER A 202 10.16 11.78 -17.11
#